data_572790f50ae722b6e5852c5ef3c40420
#
_entry.id   572790f50ae722b6e5852c5ef3c40420
#
_cell.length_a   1.000
_cell.length_b   1.000
_cell.length_c   1.000
_cell.angle_alpha   90.00
_cell.angle_beta   90.00
_cell.angle_gamma   90.00
#
_symmetry.space_group_name_H-M   'P 1'
#
loop_
_entity.id
_entity.type
_entity.pdbx_description
1 polymer ?
#
loop_
_entity_poly.entity_id
_entity_poly.type
_entity_poly.pdbx_seq_one_letter_code
_entity_poly.pdbx_strand_id
1 'polypeptide(L)' 'MRITFEEIKNNETIRTYIKKADESLRSLGFTEHSFAHVTKVGVVARDILLKLGYSEREAELAAIAGFMHD' A
#
# COMPACT_ATOMS: atom_id res chain seq x y z
N MET A 1 18.15 7.76 7.33
CA MET A 1 16.75 7.68 7.78
C MET A 1 16.06 6.50 7.09
N ARG A 2 15.32 5.73 7.82
CA ARG A 2 14.65 4.53 7.29
C ARG A 2 13.15 4.78 7.18
N ILE A 3 12.61 4.70 5.97
CA ILE A 3 11.18 4.86 5.73
C ILE A 3 10.49 3.52 6.00
N THR A 4 9.45 3.53 6.81
CA THR A 4 8.72 2.32 7.17
C THR A 4 7.35 2.29 6.50
N PHE A 5 6.77 1.11 6.41
CA PHE A 5 5.41 0.94 5.89
C PHE A 5 4.40 1.75 6.72
N GLU A 6 4.57 1.75 8.05
CA GLU A 6 3.66 2.50 8.92
C GLU A 6 3.71 4.00 8.64
N GLU A 7 4.90 4.56 8.41
CA GLU A 7 5.03 5.97 8.07
C GLU A 7 4.34 6.30 6.75
N ILE A 8 4.51 5.46 5.74
CA ILE A 8 3.86 5.65 4.44
C ILE A 8 2.35 5.54 4.59
N LYS A 9 1.87 4.53 5.30
CA LYS A 9 0.44 4.29 5.47
C LYS A 9 -0.25 5.44 6.22
N ASN A 10 0.46 6.07 7.15
CA ASN A 10 -0.09 7.15 7.97
C ASN A 10 0.25 8.56 7.46
N ASN A 11 0.93 8.67 6.32
CA ASN A 11 1.24 9.97 5.72
C ASN A 11 -0.03 10.60 5.15
N GLU A 12 -0.40 11.77 5.65
CA GLU A 12 -1.64 12.44 5.25
C GLU A 12 -1.69 12.77 3.76
N THR A 13 -0.59 13.18 3.18
CA THR A 13 -0.54 13.50 1.75
C THR A 13 -0.81 12.26 0.91
N ILE A 14 -0.20 11.15 1.27
CA ILE A 14 -0.40 9.88 0.56
C ILE A 14 -1.82 9.38 0.75
N ARG A 15 -2.35 9.44 1.97
CA ARG A 15 -3.73 9.03 2.24
C ARG A 15 -4.74 9.88 1.46
N THR A 16 -4.50 11.18 1.40
CA THR A 16 -5.36 12.09 0.64
C THR A 16 -5.32 11.77 -0.85
N TYR A 17 -4.13 11.51 -1.39
CA TYR A 17 -3.97 11.12 -2.79
C TYR A 17 -4.76 9.84 -3.10
N ILE A 18 -4.61 8.83 -2.26
CA ILE A 18 -5.30 7.55 -2.45
C ILE A 18 -6.81 7.75 -2.40
N LYS A 19 -7.28 8.53 -1.44
CA LYS A 19 -8.71 8.80 -1.30
C LYS A 19 -9.27 9.50 -2.53
N LYS A 20 -8.57 10.52 -3.04
CA LYS A 20 -9.03 11.26 -4.22
C LYS A 20 -8.97 10.41 -5.49
N ALA A 21 -7.95 9.58 -5.62
CA ALA A 21 -7.85 8.65 -6.73
C ALA A 21 -9.01 7.65 -6.71
N ASP A 22 -9.35 7.13 -5.53
CA ASP A 22 -10.47 6.21 -5.36
C ASP A 22 -11.79 6.87 -5.72
N GLU A 23 -12.02 8.10 -5.25
CA GLU A 23 -13.24 8.85 -5.59
C GLU A 23 -13.37 9.08 -7.09
N SER A 24 -12.28 9.46 -7.76
CA SER A 24 -12.27 9.68 -9.21
C SER A 24 -12.58 8.40 -9.97
N LEU A 25 -11.98 7.29 -9.57
CA LEU A 25 -12.21 6.01 -10.22
C LEU A 25 -13.63 5.50 -10.01
N ARG A 26 -14.19 5.71 -8.82
CA ARG A 26 -15.59 5.34 -8.55
C ARG A 26 -16.56 6.10 -9.43
N SER A 27 -16.30 7.39 -9.64
CA SER A 27 -17.16 8.21 -10.50
C SER A 27 -17.15 7.75 -11.95
N LEU A 28 -16.08 7.05 -12.37
CA LEU A 28 -15.94 6.48 -13.69
C LEU A 28 -16.43 5.03 -13.78
N GLY A 29 -16.91 4.47 -12.66
CA GLY A 29 -17.40 3.10 -12.62
C GLY A 29 -16.38 2.04 -12.20
N PHE A 30 -15.17 2.45 -11.84
CA PHE A 30 -14.15 1.52 -11.35
C PHE A 30 -14.27 1.37 -9.84
N THR A 31 -13.91 0.19 -9.33
CA THR A 31 -13.98 -0.13 -7.91
C THR A 31 -12.65 -0.72 -7.44
N GLU A 32 -12.49 -0.82 -6.12
CA GLU A 32 -11.38 -1.51 -5.46
C GLU A 32 -10.00 -0.86 -5.62
N HIS A 33 -9.96 0.48 -5.69
CA HIS A 33 -8.72 1.23 -5.57
C HIS A 33 -8.68 2.02 -4.27
N SER A 34 -9.41 1.54 -3.26
CA SER A 34 -9.55 2.20 -1.97
C SER A 34 -8.30 2.01 -1.10
N PHE A 35 -8.24 2.80 -0.02
CA PHE A 35 -7.21 2.64 1.00
C PHE A 35 -7.18 1.20 1.56
N ALA A 36 -8.34 0.59 1.75
CA ALA A 36 -8.42 -0.78 2.24
C ALA A 36 -7.77 -1.75 1.27
N HIS A 37 -8.00 -1.57 -0.03
CA HIS A 37 -7.42 -2.43 -1.06
C HIS A 37 -5.89 -2.33 -1.07
N VAL A 38 -5.32 -1.12 -1.14
CA VAL A 38 -3.88 -0.95 -1.20
C VAL A 38 -3.19 -1.41 0.07
N THR A 39 -3.84 -1.24 1.23
CA THR A 39 -3.33 -1.74 2.50
C THR A 39 -3.25 -3.27 2.47
N LYS A 40 -4.30 -3.92 1.98
CA LYS A 40 -4.34 -5.37 1.86
C LYS A 40 -3.26 -5.91 0.93
N VAL A 41 -3.08 -5.26 -0.22
CA VAL A 41 -2.03 -5.66 -1.17
C VAL A 41 -0.65 -5.54 -0.53
N GLY A 42 -0.39 -4.47 0.20
CA GLY A 42 0.87 -4.29 0.90
C GLY A 42 1.12 -5.38 1.93
N VAL A 43 0.13 -5.69 2.76
CA VAL A 43 0.25 -6.73 3.79
C VAL A 43 0.48 -8.10 3.15
N VAL A 44 -0.25 -8.44 2.10
CA VAL A 44 -0.09 -9.72 1.42
C VAL A 44 1.30 -9.84 0.81
N ALA A 45 1.79 -8.78 0.17
CA ALA A 45 3.13 -8.79 -0.43
C ALA A 45 4.20 -9.02 0.64
N ARG A 46 4.09 -8.35 1.79
CA ARG A 46 5.01 -8.54 2.90
C ARG A 46 4.99 -9.99 3.39
N ASP A 47 3.80 -10.54 3.61
CA ASP A 47 3.67 -11.90 4.15
C ASP A 47 4.25 -12.94 3.20
N ILE A 48 4.06 -12.77 1.89
CA ILE A 48 4.62 -13.68 0.90
C ILE A 48 6.14 -13.68 0.99
N LEU A 49 6.78 -12.52 1.04
CA LEU A 49 8.23 -12.44 1.11
C LEU A 49 8.78 -13.02 2.41
N LEU A 50 8.11 -12.78 3.54
CA LEU A 50 8.52 -13.37 4.81
C LEU A 50 8.47 -14.90 4.77
N LYS A 51 7.43 -15.47 4.17
CA LYS A 51 7.30 -16.92 4.03
C LYS A 51 8.36 -17.51 3.11
N LEU A 52 8.83 -16.73 2.13
CA LEU A 52 9.88 -17.19 1.23
C LEU A 52 11.28 -17.01 1.79
N GLY A 53 11.41 -16.49 3.01
CA GLY A 53 12.69 -16.37 3.69
C GLY A 53 13.44 -15.07 3.45
N TYR A 54 12.80 -14.07 2.86
CA TYR A 54 13.42 -12.76 2.70
C TYR A 54 13.46 -12.01 4.03
N SER A 55 14.34 -11.02 4.12
CA SER A 55 14.51 -10.23 5.33
C SER A 55 13.28 -9.38 5.63
N GLU A 56 13.13 -8.98 6.90
CA GLU A 56 12.05 -8.09 7.30
C GLU A 56 12.07 -6.77 6.51
N ARG A 57 13.26 -6.24 6.24
CA ARG A 57 13.39 -4.99 5.49
C ARG A 57 12.95 -5.16 4.03
N GLU A 58 13.32 -6.25 3.39
CA GLU A 58 12.88 -6.55 2.03
C GLU A 58 11.36 -6.71 1.97
N ALA A 59 10.79 -7.40 2.96
CA ALA A 59 9.34 -7.57 3.06
C ALA A 59 8.64 -6.22 3.28
N GLU A 60 9.20 -5.34 4.10
CA GLU A 60 8.65 -4.02 4.32
C GLU A 60 8.66 -3.18 3.04
N LEU A 61 9.75 -3.23 2.28
CA LEU A 61 9.81 -2.53 1.01
C LEU A 61 8.76 -3.04 0.02
N ALA A 62 8.49 -4.34 0.02
CA ALA A 62 7.43 -4.90 -0.79
C ALA A 62 6.05 -4.42 -0.33
N ALA A 63 5.85 -4.28 0.98
CA ALA A 63 4.61 -3.76 1.51
C ALA A 63 4.37 -2.31 1.06
N ILE A 64 5.41 -1.48 1.12
CA ILE A 64 5.34 -0.10 0.67
C ILE A 64 5.02 -0.04 -0.83
N ALA A 65 5.71 -0.85 -1.62
CA ALA A 65 5.47 -0.89 -3.07
C ALA A 65 4.03 -1.32 -3.39
N GLY A 66 3.52 -2.34 -2.69
CA GLY A 66 2.14 -2.78 -2.87
C GLY A 66 1.12 -1.72 -2.49
N PHE A 67 1.36 -1.01 -1.39
CA PHE A 67 0.50 0.07 -0.92
C PHE A 67 0.43 1.22 -1.93
N MET A 68 1.52 1.50 -2.61
CA MET A 68 1.63 2.65 -3.50
C MET A 68 1.50 2.30 -4.99
N HIS A 69 1.13 1.07 -5.35
CA HIS A 69 1.12 0.65 -6.74
C HIS A 69 0.04 1.33 -7.59
N ASP A 70 -0.98 1.85 -6.96
CA ASP A 70 -2.01 2.64 -7.62
C ASP A 70 -1.68 4.12 -7.50
#